data_1885ff259780b4f6134f5d06792cd0d2
#
_entry.id   1885ff259780b4f6134f5d06792cd0d2
#
_cell.length_a   1.000
_cell.length_b   1.000
_cell.length_c   1.000
_cell.angle_alpha   90.00
_cell.angle_beta   90.00
_cell.angle_gamma   90.00
#
_symmetry.space_group_name_H-M   'P 1'
#
loop_
_entity.id
_entity.type
_entity.pdbx_description
1 polymer ?
#
loop_
_entity_poly.entity_id
_entity_poly.type
_entity_poly.pdbx_seq_one_letter_code
_entity_poly.pdbx_strand_id
1 'polypeptide(L)'
;ERILLQNHHKSRGLSDVIAQSSTIEEAICRRDDAQIDIMFSGSSTLRPLELLSSRQFAVLMDELGKRYDAIIIDSPPCVAVSDAYVLSTHVDSVVYVTKYDQVAVPTIRTCINRFTSINASIVGIVVNQIDFEAAHYYGKYQDYYDYRGTSDETPGPEPAKA
;
A
#
# COMPACT_ATOMS: atom_id res chain seq x y z
N GLU A 1 11.59 -1.85 1.03
CA GLU A 1 11.69 -0.40 1.35
C GLU A 1 13.13 0.13 1.20
N ARG A 2 14.16 -0.60 1.64
CA ARG A 2 15.56 -0.14 1.55
C ARG A 2 16.13 -0.07 0.12
N ILE A 3 15.63 -0.82 -0.83
CA ILE A 3 16.19 -0.92 -2.19
C ILE A 3 15.83 0.31 -3.04
N LEU A 4 14.70 0.96 -2.78
CA LEU A 4 14.24 2.13 -3.53
C LEU A 4 14.79 3.45 -3.00
N LEU A 5 15.33 3.49 -1.76
CA LEU A 5 15.59 4.73 -1.02
C LEU A 5 17.05 5.17 -0.96
N GLN A 6 18.01 4.44 -1.55
CA GLN A 6 19.45 4.69 -1.29
C GLN A 6 19.99 6.04 -1.76
N ASN A 7 19.27 6.84 -2.58
CA ASN A 7 19.80 8.11 -3.08
C ASN A 7 18.82 9.30 -3.18
N HIS A 8 17.58 9.21 -2.65
CA HIS A 8 16.56 10.21 -2.94
C HIS A 8 16.10 11.08 -1.75
N HIS A 9 16.84 11.10 -0.63
CA HIS A 9 16.47 11.91 0.56
C HIS A 9 16.44 13.43 0.36
N LYS A 10 16.76 13.95 -0.84
CA LYS A 10 16.73 15.38 -1.18
C LYS A 10 16.06 15.68 -2.52
N SER A 11 15.32 14.74 -3.09
CA SER A 11 14.62 14.97 -4.36
C SER A 11 13.33 15.76 -4.11
N ARG A 12 13.00 16.62 -5.07
CA ARG A 12 11.69 17.25 -5.19
C ARG A 12 10.61 16.16 -5.28
N GLY A 13 9.41 16.43 -4.80
CA GLY A 13 8.36 15.44 -4.79
C GLY A 13 6.97 16.06 -4.69
N LEU A 14 6.01 15.28 -4.22
CA LEU A 14 4.60 15.63 -4.17
C LEU A 14 4.35 17.01 -3.50
N SER A 15 4.92 17.23 -2.32
CA SER A 15 4.74 18.50 -1.59
C SER A 15 5.27 19.70 -2.34
N ASP A 16 6.38 19.52 -3.08
CA ASP A 16 7.01 20.61 -3.85
C ASP A 16 6.18 20.96 -5.08
N VAL A 17 5.58 19.96 -5.74
CA VAL A 17 4.67 20.17 -6.88
C VAL A 17 3.39 20.87 -6.44
N ILE A 18 2.77 20.44 -5.33
CA ILE A 18 1.56 21.07 -4.78
C ILE A 18 1.85 22.52 -4.35
N ALA A 19 3.02 22.77 -3.76
CA ALA A 19 3.47 24.10 -3.39
C ALA A 19 3.93 24.96 -4.57
N GLN A 20 3.90 24.43 -5.81
CA GLN A 20 4.33 25.09 -7.04
C GLN A 20 5.81 25.51 -7.04
N SER A 21 6.63 24.87 -6.26
CA SER A 21 8.08 25.05 -6.21
C SER A 21 8.85 24.09 -7.10
N SER A 22 8.16 23.11 -7.72
CA SER A 22 8.69 22.14 -8.68
C SER A 22 7.64 21.76 -9.71
N THR A 23 8.10 21.32 -10.87
CA THR A 23 7.23 20.71 -11.89
C THR A 23 7.03 19.23 -11.62
N ILE A 24 6.02 18.62 -12.28
CA ILE A 24 5.77 17.16 -12.21
C ILE A 24 6.99 16.41 -12.75
N GLU A 25 7.56 16.86 -13.86
CA GLU A 25 8.70 16.25 -14.53
C GLU A 25 9.96 16.22 -13.64
N GLU A 26 10.16 17.25 -12.84
CA GLU A 26 11.29 17.34 -11.89
C GLU A 26 11.08 16.46 -10.65
N ALA A 27 9.82 16.18 -10.30
CA ALA A 27 9.45 15.38 -9.13
C ALA A 27 9.34 13.87 -9.42
N ILE A 28 9.22 13.50 -10.71
CA ILE A 28 9.12 12.10 -11.12
C ILE A 28 10.52 11.50 -11.29
N CYS A 29 10.73 10.36 -10.63
CA CYS A 29 11.88 9.49 -10.81
C CYS A 29 11.49 8.31 -11.71
N ARG A 30 11.98 8.30 -12.95
CA ARG A 30 11.74 7.18 -13.87
C ARG A 30 12.61 5.99 -13.54
N ARG A 31 12.00 4.82 -13.61
CA ARG A 31 12.70 3.54 -13.43
C ARG A 31 12.56 2.70 -14.69
N ASP A 32 13.56 2.77 -15.55
CA ASP A 32 13.59 2.05 -16.83
C ASP A 32 13.55 0.53 -16.65
N ASP A 33 14.12 0.03 -15.55
CA ASP A 33 14.18 -1.40 -15.20
C ASP A 33 12.82 -1.99 -14.79
N ALA A 34 11.87 -1.17 -14.33
CA ALA A 34 10.58 -1.62 -13.80
C ALA A 34 9.36 -1.09 -14.57
N GLN A 35 9.57 -0.22 -15.59
CA GLN A 35 8.49 0.47 -16.31
C GLN A 35 7.51 1.21 -15.40
N ILE A 36 8.00 1.71 -14.27
CA ILE A 36 7.24 2.50 -13.31
C ILE A 36 7.93 3.82 -13.05
N ASP A 37 7.13 4.85 -12.88
CA ASP A 37 7.56 6.16 -12.43
C ASP A 37 7.25 6.30 -10.93
N ILE A 38 8.13 6.94 -10.17
CA ILE A 38 7.96 7.13 -8.74
C ILE A 38 8.01 8.62 -8.43
N MET A 39 7.02 9.12 -7.68
CA MET A 39 7.05 10.44 -7.07
C MET A 39 7.15 10.26 -5.54
N PHE A 40 8.22 10.81 -4.96
CA PHE A 40 8.40 10.79 -3.50
C PHE A 40 7.54 11.88 -2.84
N SER A 41 7.46 11.86 -1.50
CA SER A 41 6.71 12.85 -0.74
C SER A 41 7.24 14.28 -0.91
N GLY A 42 8.53 14.44 -1.21
CA GLY A 42 9.17 15.75 -1.36
C GLY A 42 9.61 16.36 -0.04
N SER A 43 9.66 17.68 0.00
CA SER A 43 10.09 18.45 1.17
C SER A 43 9.13 18.25 2.34
N SER A 44 9.68 18.17 3.56
CA SER A 44 8.86 18.05 4.78
C SER A 44 7.95 19.27 4.93
N THR A 45 6.68 19.02 5.19
CA THR A 45 5.68 20.06 5.47
C THR A 45 5.11 19.92 6.87
N LEU A 46 4.82 21.07 7.51
CA LEU A 46 4.15 21.11 8.81
C LEU A 46 2.63 20.89 8.70
N ARG A 47 2.06 20.91 7.48
CA ARG A 47 0.62 20.85 7.24
C ARG A 47 0.23 19.87 6.12
N PRO A 48 0.53 18.58 6.29
CA PRO A 48 0.27 17.59 5.23
C PRO A 48 -1.22 17.51 4.88
N LEU A 49 -2.13 17.56 5.85
CA LEU A 49 -3.57 17.50 5.60
C LEU A 49 -4.09 18.68 4.78
N GLU A 50 -3.59 19.89 5.02
CA GLU A 50 -3.98 21.07 4.23
C GLU A 50 -3.50 20.93 2.78
N LEU A 51 -2.30 20.39 2.58
CA LEU A 51 -1.75 20.10 1.25
C LEU A 51 -2.60 19.07 0.49
N LEU A 52 -2.90 17.95 1.12
CA LEU A 52 -3.68 16.85 0.52
C LEU A 52 -5.15 17.25 0.28
N SER A 53 -5.70 18.18 1.07
CA SER A 53 -7.06 18.72 0.89
C SER A 53 -7.10 19.90 -0.08
N SER A 54 -5.98 20.31 -0.66
CA SER A 54 -5.90 21.49 -1.51
C SER A 54 -6.45 21.22 -2.92
N ARG A 55 -6.93 22.29 -3.57
CA ARG A 55 -7.29 22.24 -4.99
C ARG A 55 -6.11 21.86 -5.88
N GLN A 56 -4.90 22.25 -5.50
CA GLN A 56 -3.68 21.93 -6.22
C GLN A 56 -3.42 20.43 -6.26
N PHE A 57 -3.68 19.72 -5.14
CA PHE A 57 -3.60 18.27 -5.12
C PHE A 57 -4.63 17.61 -6.05
N ALA A 58 -5.88 18.07 -6.04
CA ALA A 58 -6.91 17.54 -6.93
C ALA A 58 -6.54 17.75 -8.42
N VAL A 59 -6.04 18.93 -8.77
CA VAL A 59 -5.57 19.23 -10.15
C VAL A 59 -4.40 18.34 -10.53
N LEU A 60 -3.46 18.11 -9.62
CA LEU A 60 -2.34 17.20 -9.85
C LEU A 60 -2.81 15.75 -10.10
N MET A 61 -3.76 15.25 -9.31
CA MET A 61 -4.34 13.91 -9.50
C MET A 61 -5.03 13.77 -10.86
N ASP A 62 -5.80 14.79 -11.28
CA ASP A 62 -6.43 14.84 -12.60
C ASP A 62 -5.39 14.84 -13.73
N GLU A 63 -4.27 15.54 -13.56
CA GLU A 63 -3.20 15.58 -14.55
C GLU A 63 -2.43 14.26 -14.63
N LEU A 64 -2.12 13.65 -13.50
CA LEU A 64 -1.47 12.34 -13.45
C LEU A 64 -2.39 11.24 -14.01
N GLY A 65 -3.69 11.29 -13.75
CA GLY A 65 -4.67 10.35 -14.31
C GLY A 65 -4.79 10.38 -15.85
N LYS A 66 -4.35 11.48 -16.52
CA LYS A 66 -4.26 11.55 -17.98
C LYS A 66 -2.95 10.96 -18.54
N ARG A 67 -1.95 10.78 -17.69
CA ARG A 67 -0.59 10.34 -18.07
C ARG A 67 -0.33 8.87 -17.77
N TYR A 68 -1.03 8.30 -16.78
CA TYR A 68 -0.78 6.96 -16.24
C TYR A 68 -2.04 6.11 -16.27
N ASP A 69 -1.91 4.84 -16.63
CA ASP A 69 -2.99 3.86 -16.62
C ASP A 69 -3.43 3.50 -15.19
N ALA A 70 -2.51 3.57 -14.23
CA ALA A 70 -2.77 3.34 -12.83
C ALA A 70 -1.87 4.20 -11.94
N ILE A 71 -2.42 4.71 -10.84
CA ILE A 71 -1.69 5.48 -9.82
C ILE A 71 -1.86 4.76 -8.48
N ILE A 72 -0.75 4.41 -7.85
CA ILE A 72 -0.73 3.79 -6.52
C ILE A 72 -0.19 4.80 -5.52
N ILE A 73 -0.99 5.13 -4.51
CA ILE A 73 -0.61 6.05 -3.45
C ILE A 73 -0.30 5.23 -2.18
N ASP A 74 0.97 5.23 -1.76
CA ASP A 74 1.38 4.69 -0.46
C ASP A 74 1.18 5.76 0.62
N SER A 75 0.45 5.42 1.66
CA SER A 75 0.06 6.34 2.72
C SER A 75 0.61 5.94 4.09
N PRO A 76 0.80 6.91 5.00
CA PRO A 76 1.08 6.60 6.40
C PRO A 76 -0.03 5.75 7.03
N PRO A 77 0.26 5.02 8.14
CA PRO A 77 -0.73 4.20 8.83
C PRO A 77 -1.96 5.02 9.28
N CYS A 78 -3.14 4.64 8.80
CA CYS A 78 -4.40 5.33 9.08
C CYS A 78 -4.83 5.31 10.58
N VAL A 79 -4.20 4.48 11.39
CA VAL A 79 -4.39 4.49 12.86
C VAL A 79 -3.74 5.71 13.50
N ALA A 80 -2.59 6.15 12.96
CA ALA A 80 -1.78 7.21 13.55
C ALA A 80 -2.14 8.60 13.03
N VAL A 81 -2.50 8.72 11.73
CA VAL A 81 -2.75 10.00 11.07
C VAL A 81 -3.96 9.92 10.15
N SER A 82 -4.52 11.08 9.80
CA SER A 82 -5.74 11.17 8.98
C SER A 82 -5.47 11.25 7.47
N ASP A 83 -4.23 11.25 7.05
CA ASP A 83 -3.81 11.44 5.65
C ASP A 83 -4.47 10.42 4.71
N ALA A 84 -4.50 9.14 5.11
CA ALA A 84 -5.12 8.07 4.34
C ALA A 84 -6.63 8.30 4.09
N TYR A 85 -7.33 8.89 5.06
CA TYR A 85 -8.76 9.21 4.90
C TYR A 85 -8.97 10.36 3.92
N VAL A 86 -8.11 11.39 3.94
CA VAL A 86 -8.16 12.47 2.96
C VAL A 86 -7.81 11.93 1.57
N LEU A 87 -6.74 11.15 1.44
CA LEU A 87 -6.35 10.53 0.18
C LEU A 87 -7.44 9.65 -0.42
N SER A 88 -8.20 8.94 0.42
CA SER A 88 -9.27 8.06 -0.05
C SER A 88 -10.42 8.79 -0.76
N THR A 89 -10.53 10.10 -0.60
CA THR A 89 -11.52 10.92 -1.33
C THR A 89 -11.06 11.31 -2.74
N HIS A 90 -9.83 11.01 -3.10
CA HIS A 90 -9.21 11.36 -4.38
C HIS A 90 -8.82 10.12 -5.22
N VAL A 91 -9.20 8.92 -4.79
CA VAL A 91 -8.89 7.66 -5.46
C VAL A 91 -10.15 6.86 -5.76
N ASP A 92 -10.10 6.00 -6.76
CA ASP A 92 -11.23 5.13 -7.13
C ASP A 92 -11.47 4.04 -6.09
N SER A 93 -10.38 3.59 -5.43
CA SER A 93 -10.49 2.50 -4.45
C SER A 93 -9.32 2.47 -3.46
N VAL A 94 -9.57 1.81 -2.33
CA VAL A 94 -8.62 1.60 -1.24
C VAL A 94 -8.36 0.12 -1.03
N VAL A 95 -7.09 -0.27 -0.97
CA VAL A 95 -6.66 -1.58 -0.46
C VAL A 95 -6.15 -1.38 0.96
N TYR A 96 -6.79 -2.01 1.93
CA TYR A 96 -6.37 -1.94 3.33
C TYR A 96 -5.32 -3.01 3.61
N VAL A 97 -4.08 -2.60 3.90
CA VAL A 97 -3.00 -3.54 4.21
C VAL A 97 -2.78 -3.60 5.72
N THR A 98 -2.77 -4.81 6.27
CA THR A 98 -2.48 -5.06 7.69
C THR A 98 -1.41 -6.13 7.84
N LYS A 99 -0.66 -6.07 8.93
CA LYS A 99 0.32 -7.10 9.26
C LYS A 99 -0.35 -8.20 10.09
N TYR A 100 -0.04 -9.48 9.75
CA TYR A 100 -0.52 -10.64 10.49
C TYR A 100 -0.11 -10.55 11.97
N ASP A 101 -1.05 -10.88 12.86
CA ASP A 101 -0.86 -10.99 14.33
C ASP A 101 -0.25 -9.75 15.03
N GLN A 102 -0.26 -8.57 14.39
CA GLN A 102 0.24 -7.33 15.00
C GLN A 102 -0.83 -6.28 15.22
N VAL A 103 -1.93 -6.35 14.48
CA VAL A 103 -3.01 -5.37 14.60
C VAL A 103 -4.27 -6.08 15.07
N ALA A 104 -4.80 -5.66 16.23
CA ALA A 104 -6.01 -6.24 16.78
C ALA A 104 -7.22 -6.02 15.84
N VAL A 105 -8.05 -7.05 15.68
CA VAL A 105 -9.25 -7.01 14.82
C VAL A 105 -10.18 -5.83 15.13
N PRO A 106 -10.43 -5.45 16.40
CA PRO A 106 -11.23 -4.25 16.70
C PRO A 106 -10.64 -2.96 16.13
N THR A 107 -9.30 -2.82 16.10
CA THR A 107 -8.62 -1.67 15.51
C THR A 107 -8.81 -1.62 14.00
N ILE A 108 -8.65 -2.78 13.32
CA ILE A 108 -8.90 -2.90 11.88
C ILE A 108 -10.34 -2.49 11.57
N ARG A 109 -11.30 -3.03 12.31
CA ARG A 109 -12.73 -2.71 12.15
C ARG A 109 -13.01 -1.22 12.33
N THR A 110 -12.39 -0.58 13.31
CA THR A 110 -12.53 0.86 13.54
C THR A 110 -12.01 1.67 12.34
N CYS A 111 -10.85 1.31 11.78
CA CYS A 111 -10.31 1.96 10.59
C CYS A 111 -11.21 1.77 9.37
N ILE A 112 -11.66 0.54 9.11
CA ILE A 112 -12.58 0.24 8.02
C ILE A 112 -13.88 1.06 8.14
N ASN A 113 -14.47 1.11 9.33
CA ASN A 113 -15.68 1.89 9.57
C ASN A 113 -15.48 3.39 9.31
N ARG A 114 -14.30 3.95 9.60
CA ARG A 114 -13.97 5.34 9.27
C ARG A 114 -13.93 5.57 7.76
N PHE A 115 -13.29 4.70 6.99
CA PHE A 115 -13.31 4.77 5.53
C PHE A 115 -14.74 4.66 4.99
N THR A 116 -15.53 3.73 5.49
CA THR A 116 -16.93 3.55 5.09
C THR A 116 -17.78 4.79 5.42
N SER A 117 -17.54 5.44 6.57
CA SER A 117 -18.30 6.64 6.98
C SER A 117 -18.10 7.85 6.07
N ILE A 118 -17.01 7.88 5.31
CA ILE A 118 -16.71 8.91 4.30
C ILE A 118 -16.96 8.41 2.87
N ASN A 119 -17.67 7.28 2.71
CA ASN A 119 -17.98 6.64 1.43
C ASN A 119 -16.74 6.24 0.61
N ALA A 120 -15.61 5.96 1.24
CA ALA A 120 -14.46 5.44 0.54
C ALA A 120 -14.72 4.00 0.05
N SER A 121 -14.36 3.71 -1.20
CA SER A 121 -14.51 2.39 -1.82
C SER A 121 -13.36 1.48 -1.37
N ILE A 122 -13.61 0.54 -0.45
CA ILE A 122 -12.61 -0.47 -0.05
C ILE A 122 -12.83 -1.72 -0.89
N VAL A 123 -11.85 -2.07 -1.75
CA VAL A 123 -11.92 -3.26 -2.61
C VAL A 123 -11.45 -4.52 -1.92
N GLY A 124 -10.67 -4.40 -0.84
CA GLY A 124 -10.22 -5.57 -0.09
C GLY A 124 -9.26 -5.26 1.04
N ILE A 125 -8.97 -6.31 1.81
CA ILE A 125 -8.00 -6.30 2.90
C ILE A 125 -6.89 -7.29 2.54
N VAL A 126 -5.63 -6.83 2.61
CA VAL A 126 -4.45 -7.67 2.44
C VAL A 126 -3.82 -7.91 3.80
N VAL A 127 -3.68 -9.17 4.19
CA VAL A 127 -2.90 -9.56 5.37
C VAL A 127 -1.49 -9.89 4.92
N ASN A 128 -0.53 -9.07 5.32
CA ASN A 128 0.86 -9.19 4.93
C ASN A 128 1.72 -9.81 6.05
N GLN A 129 2.90 -10.32 5.70
CA GLN A 129 3.89 -10.89 6.62
C GLN A 129 3.30 -12.03 7.49
N ILE A 130 2.57 -12.95 6.86
CA ILE A 130 2.06 -14.14 7.54
C ILE A 130 3.24 -15.05 7.85
N ASP A 131 3.40 -15.41 9.12
CA ASP A 131 4.28 -16.49 9.55
C ASP A 131 3.52 -17.80 9.37
N PHE A 132 3.83 -18.51 8.30
CA PHE A 132 3.15 -19.77 7.99
C PHE A 132 3.48 -20.89 8.96
N GLU A 133 4.67 -20.90 9.57
CA GLU A 133 5.03 -21.91 10.58
C GLU A 133 4.20 -21.71 11.85
N ALA A 134 4.10 -20.48 12.34
CA ALA A 134 3.22 -20.15 13.47
C ALA A 134 1.73 -20.34 13.13
N ALA A 135 1.29 -20.01 11.92
CA ALA A 135 -0.09 -20.17 11.47
C ALA A 135 -0.50 -21.66 11.39
N HIS A 136 0.43 -22.55 11.01
CA HIS A 136 0.23 -24.00 10.99
C HIS A 136 -0.03 -24.58 12.39
N TYR A 137 0.63 -24.05 13.42
CA TYR A 137 0.44 -24.48 14.80
C TYR A 137 -0.99 -24.21 15.32
N TYR A 138 -1.66 -23.18 14.80
CA TYR A 138 -3.03 -22.82 15.16
C TYR A 138 -4.12 -23.55 14.34
N GLY A 139 -3.77 -24.52 13.50
CA GLY A 139 -4.73 -25.39 12.78
C GLY A 139 -5.68 -24.69 11.80
N LYS A 140 -5.43 -23.42 11.47
CA LYS A 140 -6.38 -22.59 10.69
C LYS A 140 -6.19 -22.61 9.18
N TYR A 141 -5.17 -23.30 8.64
CA TYR A 141 -4.82 -23.23 7.22
C TYR A 141 -4.57 -24.59 6.56
N GLN A 142 -5.06 -25.69 7.12
CA GLN A 142 -4.88 -27.04 6.54
C GLN A 142 -5.48 -27.13 5.12
N ASP A 143 -6.60 -26.44 4.86
CA ASP A 143 -7.31 -26.49 3.58
C ASP A 143 -6.60 -25.73 2.43
N TYR A 144 -5.60 -24.87 2.73
CA TYR A 144 -4.93 -24.05 1.71
C TYR A 144 -3.78 -24.79 1.01
N TYR A 145 -3.24 -25.84 1.63
CA TYR A 145 -2.14 -26.63 1.06
C TYR A 145 -2.63 -27.71 0.10
N ASP A 146 -3.86 -28.21 0.25
CA ASP A 146 -4.45 -29.21 -0.64
C ASP A 146 -4.67 -28.66 -2.07
N TYR A 147 -4.76 -27.33 -2.23
CA TYR A 147 -4.95 -26.70 -3.54
C TYR A 147 -3.65 -26.56 -4.36
N ARG A 148 -2.46 -26.73 -3.76
CA ARG A 148 -1.15 -26.70 -4.44
C ARG A 148 -0.56 -28.09 -4.69
N GLY A 149 -1.19 -29.16 -4.23
CA GLY A 149 -0.67 -30.52 -4.20
C GLY A 149 -1.02 -31.40 -5.38
N THR A 150 -1.50 -30.88 -6.52
CA THR A 150 -1.79 -31.70 -7.71
C THR A 150 -0.90 -31.35 -8.89
N SER A 151 0.43 -31.33 -8.68
CA SER A 151 1.40 -31.53 -9.75
C SER A 151 2.78 -31.79 -9.12
N ASP A 152 3.03 -33.02 -8.80
CA ASP A 152 4.26 -33.81 -8.91
C ASP A 152 4.21 -34.96 -7.89
N GLU A 153 3.78 -36.13 -8.41
CA GLU A 153 3.92 -37.40 -7.72
C GLU A 153 5.42 -37.79 -7.66
N THR A 154 5.98 -37.71 -6.44
CA THR A 154 7.15 -38.54 -6.10
C THR A 154 6.77 -39.40 -4.90
N PRO A 155 6.78 -40.76 -5.01
CA PRO A 155 6.40 -41.62 -3.88
C PRO A 155 7.44 -41.53 -2.78
N GLY A 156 6.98 -41.15 -1.56
CA GLY A 156 7.80 -41.20 -0.35
C GLY A 156 8.06 -42.62 0.13
N PRO A 157 9.13 -42.84 0.90
CA PRO A 157 9.54 -44.18 1.34
C PRO A 157 8.55 -44.81 2.31
N GLU A 158 8.31 -46.11 2.11
CA GLU A 158 7.45 -47.00 2.90
C GLU A 158 7.91 -47.06 4.38
N PRO A 159 7.01 -47.01 5.39
CA PRO A 159 7.41 -47.16 6.78
C PRO A 159 7.77 -48.61 7.09
N ALA A 160 8.95 -48.78 7.71
CA ALA A 160 9.45 -50.06 8.19
C ALA A 160 8.51 -50.66 9.25
N LYS A 161 8.07 -51.91 9.01
CA LYS A 161 7.34 -52.71 9.98
C LYS A 161 8.31 -53.19 11.07
N ALA A 162 7.97 -52.93 12.34
CA ALA A 162 8.46 -53.63 13.49
C ALA A 162 7.32 -54.40 14.13
#